data_89393806c50d7b4ba15b52a27c85fafa
#
_entry.id   89393806c50d7b4ba15b52a27c85fafa
#
_cell.length_a   1.000
_cell.length_b   1.000
_cell.length_c   1.000
_cell.angle_alpha   90.00
_cell.angle_beta   90.00
_cell.angle_gamma   90.00
#
_symmetry.space_group_name_H-M   'P 1'
#
loop_
_entity.id
_entity.type
_entity.pdbx_description
1 polymer ?
#
loop_
_entity_poly.entity_id
_entity_poly.type
_entity_poly.pdbx_seq_one_letter_code
_entity_poly.pdbx_strand_id
1 'polypeptide(L)'
;MYISNVNSASIKLKSIESERVAVEEAQTIHSEDNLILLYIHKGALNYKHDGHQGEIKKRDLVILNPRQSIEIEPIRKIEWIQIKLTGILFTSSLEINSENQLFIISDTSQTLKQYLDLALIEKEQRFRGSEIILKKLLECVMVHILRNNELSIKDSSIQVKHNEIEIIQQYIRDNFSKKLTLDDLSELVNINKYYLIRLFKQQTGLSPIDYLIHVRLAEAEKLLAHSNVTVSKISDMVGFHSPSHFSKTFKESNHCTPSTYRKRYASKNESTEIV
;
A
#
# COMPACT_ATOMS: atom_id res chain seq x y z
N MET A 1 25.30 5.73 -5.84
CA MET A 1 24.94 4.64 -4.88
C MET A 1 23.42 4.57 -4.73
N TYR A 2 22.68 4.49 -5.86
CA TYR A 2 21.23 4.70 -5.91
C TYR A 2 20.40 3.40 -6.03
N ILE A 3 21.04 2.26 -6.24
CA ILE A 3 20.38 0.97 -6.47
C ILE A 3 20.62 -0.03 -5.33
N SER A 4 21.44 0.32 -4.32
CA SER A 4 21.85 -0.62 -3.27
C SER A 4 20.71 -1.05 -2.31
N ASN A 5 19.58 -0.37 -2.30
CA ASN A 5 18.45 -0.70 -1.43
C ASN A 5 17.32 -1.46 -2.15
N VAL A 6 17.35 -1.58 -3.48
CA VAL A 6 16.38 -2.36 -4.22
C VAL A 6 17.01 -3.70 -4.56
N ASN A 7 16.58 -4.73 -3.86
CA ASN A 7 16.95 -6.10 -4.23
C ASN A 7 16.38 -6.34 -5.65
N SER A 8 17.25 -6.41 -6.66
CA SER A 8 16.86 -6.64 -8.06
C SER A 8 16.04 -7.93 -8.25
N ALA A 9 15.97 -8.76 -7.23
CA ALA A 9 15.13 -9.95 -7.16
C ALA A 9 13.64 -9.63 -6.94
N SER A 10 13.29 -8.44 -6.45
CA SER A 10 11.88 -8.06 -6.22
C SER A 10 11.18 -7.51 -7.47
N ILE A 11 11.93 -7.01 -8.45
CA ILE A 11 11.37 -6.45 -9.68
C ILE A 11 10.97 -7.56 -10.63
N LYS A 12 9.67 -7.64 -10.96
CA LYS A 12 9.16 -8.62 -11.92
C LYS A 12 8.45 -7.91 -13.07
N LEU A 13 8.86 -8.21 -14.30
CA LEU A 13 8.15 -7.80 -15.50
C LEU A 13 6.84 -8.61 -15.62
N LYS A 14 5.71 -7.92 -15.74
CA LYS A 14 4.39 -8.51 -16.02
C LYS A 14 4.11 -8.49 -17.51
N SER A 15 4.22 -7.32 -18.13
CA SER A 15 4.07 -7.18 -19.58
C SER A 15 4.87 -5.98 -20.10
N ILE A 16 5.19 -6.06 -21.39
CA ILE A 16 5.63 -4.93 -22.21
C ILE A 16 4.88 -5.02 -23.54
N GLU A 17 4.20 -3.95 -23.93
CA GLU A 17 3.31 -3.95 -25.08
C GLU A 17 3.39 -2.59 -25.79
N SER A 18 3.23 -2.63 -27.14
CA SER A 18 3.06 -1.44 -27.92
C SER A 18 1.59 -1.33 -28.34
N GLU A 19 0.96 -0.23 -28.01
CA GLU A 19 -0.46 0.01 -28.28
C GLU A 19 -0.66 1.24 -29.16
N ARG A 20 -1.74 1.18 -29.97
CA ARG A 20 -2.19 2.28 -30.81
C ARG A 20 -3.61 2.63 -30.42
N VAL A 21 -3.82 3.88 -30.03
CA VAL A 21 -5.12 4.37 -29.62
C VAL A 21 -5.62 5.41 -30.62
N ALA A 22 -6.83 5.22 -31.12
CA ALA A 22 -7.52 6.20 -31.96
C ALA A 22 -8.00 7.40 -31.13
N VAL A 23 -8.31 8.50 -31.79
CA VAL A 23 -8.81 9.73 -31.15
C VAL A 23 -10.33 9.58 -31.02
N GLU A 24 -10.81 8.89 -29.99
CA GLU A 24 -12.26 8.72 -29.89
C GLU A 24 -12.86 8.97 -28.52
N GLU A 25 -12.22 8.61 -27.40
CA GLU A 25 -12.82 8.84 -26.08
C GLU A 25 -11.76 8.98 -24.97
N ALA A 26 -12.11 9.73 -23.94
CA ALA A 26 -11.35 9.74 -22.71
C ALA A 26 -11.32 8.33 -22.09
N GLN A 27 -10.13 7.88 -21.72
CA GLN A 27 -9.91 6.57 -21.11
C GLN A 27 -9.27 6.75 -19.74
N THR A 28 -9.56 5.83 -18.84
CA THR A 28 -8.87 5.78 -17.54
C THR A 28 -7.94 4.58 -17.49
N ILE A 29 -6.68 4.83 -17.25
CA ILE A 29 -5.68 3.79 -17.01
C ILE A 29 -5.55 3.60 -15.51
N HIS A 30 -5.79 2.39 -15.02
CA HIS A 30 -5.61 1.99 -13.63
C HIS A 30 -4.36 1.14 -13.49
N SER A 31 -3.49 1.50 -12.54
CA SER A 31 -2.25 0.74 -12.30
C SER A 31 -2.49 -0.53 -11.48
N GLU A 32 -3.61 -0.63 -10.76
CA GLU A 32 -3.86 -1.71 -9.81
C GLU A 32 -2.65 -1.88 -8.85
N ASP A 33 -2.15 -3.10 -8.68
CA ASP A 33 -0.94 -3.37 -7.87
C ASP A 33 0.37 -3.32 -8.70
N ASN A 34 0.34 -2.73 -9.91
CA ASN A 34 1.49 -2.65 -10.79
C ASN A 34 2.05 -1.22 -10.83
N LEU A 35 3.35 -1.10 -11.00
CA LEU A 35 3.96 0.10 -11.55
C LEU A 35 3.75 0.08 -13.07
N ILE A 36 3.19 1.16 -13.62
CA ILE A 36 3.04 1.32 -15.07
C ILE A 36 3.98 2.40 -15.56
N LEU A 37 4.75 2.07 -16.59
CA LEU A 37 5.54 3.01 -17.38
C LEU A 37 4.88 3.14 -18.76
N LEU A 38 4.47 4.37 -19.13
CA LEU A 38 3.90 4.69 -20.44
C LEU A 38 4.83 5.61 -21.18
N TYR A 39 5.49 5.12 -22.23
CA TYR A 39 6.34 5.93 -23.09
C TYR A 39 5.60 6.34 -24.36
N ILE A 40 5.41 7.66 -24.56
CA ILE A 40 4.71 8.17 -25.72
C ILE A 40 5.63 8.18 -26.93
N HIS A 41 5.43 7.21 -27.81
CA HIS A 41 6.22 7.08 -29.03
C HIS A 41 5.78 8.07 -30.11
N LYS A 42 4.45 8.32 -30.24
CA LYS A 42 3.86 9.22 -31.23
C LYS A 42 2.57 9.83 -30.70
N GLY A 43 2.29 11.07 -31.11
CA GLY A 43 1.07 11.81 -30.76
C GLY A 43 1.24 12.65 -29.50
N ALA A 44 0.11 13.07 -28.95
CA ALA A 44 -0.02 13.81 -27.69
C ALA A 44 -1.41 13.55 -27.08
N LEU A 45 -1.52 13.70 -25.78
CA LEU A 45 -2.77 13.54 -25.06
C LEU A 45 -2.88 14.56 -23.91
N ASN A 46 -4.09 14.93 -23.56
CA ASN A 46 -4.38 15.59 -22.30
C ASN A 46 -4.51 14.54 -21.20
N TYR A 47 -4.14 14.92 -19.97
CA TYR A 47 -4.33 14.06 -18.80
C TYR A 47 -4.98 14.79 -17.64
N LYS A 48 -5.66 14.01 -16.77
CA LYS A 48 -6.10 14.43 -15.44
C LYS A 48 -5.70 13.37 -14.43
N HIS A 49 -5.10 13.81 -13.33
CA HIS A 49 -4.67 12.96 -12.24
C HIS A 49 -4.72 13.75 -10.93
N ASP A 50 -5.47 13.28 -9.95
CA ASP A 50 -5.58 13.85 -8.60
C ASP A 50 -5.74 15.39 -8.58
N GLY A 51 -6.67 15.90 -9.41
CA GLY A 51 -6.96 17.34 -9.55
C GLY A 51 -5.95 18.13 -10.40
N HIS A 52 -4.85 17.52 -10.81
CA HIS A 52 -3.89 18.10 -11.76
C HIS A 52 -4.25 17.72 -13.19
N GLN A 53 -3.99 18.62 -14.12
CA GLN A 53 -4.19 18.40 -15.56
C GLN A 53 -3.07 19.00 -16.39
N GLY A 54 -2.84 18.46 -17.57
CA GLY A 54 -1.80 18.94 -18.47
C GLY A 54 -1.76 18.14 -19.76
N GLU A 55 -0.70 18.35 -20.53
CA GLU A 55 -0.45 17.66 -21.79
C GLU A 55 0.76 16.74 -21.68
N ILE A 56 0.64 15.53 -22.19
CA ILE A 56 1.73 14.55 -22.35
C ILE A 56 2.03 14.44 -23.84
N LYS A 57 3.31 14.55 -24.19
CA LYS A 57 3.79 14.66 -25.57
C LYS A 57 4.65 13.48 -25.98
N LYS A 58 4.92 13.41 -27.26
CA LYS A 58 5.92 12.49 -27.82
C LYS A 58 7.24 12.60 -27.06
N ARG A 59 7.82 11.46 -26.66
CA ARG A 59 9.03 11.27 -25.86
C ARG A 59 8.85 11.51 -24.36
N ASP A 60 7.65 11.74 -23.88
CA ASP A 60 7.40 11.72 -22.46
C ASP A 60 7.22 10.29 -21.97
N LEU A 61 7.79 10.00 -20.82
CA LEU A 61 7.57 8.80 -20.04
C LEU A 61 6.70 9.18 -18.85
N VAL A 62 5.55 8.55 -18.74
CA VAL A 62 4.65 8.65 -17.58
C VAL A 62 4.90 7.49 -16.67
N ILE A 63 5.05 7.76 -15.38
CA ILE A 63 5.22 6.75 -14.33
C ILE A 63 4.00 6.81 -13.42
N LEU A 64 3.21 5.73 -13.42
CA LEU A 64 2.11 5.51 -12.49
C LEU A 64 2.52 4.48 -11.46
N ASN A 65 2.57 4.89 -10.22
CA ASN A 65 2.81 3.98 -9.10
C ASN A 65 1.61 3.02 -8.89
N PRO A 66 1.77 1.92 -8.16
CA PRO A 66 0.65 1.06 -7.79
C PRO A 66 -0.51 1.84 -7.16
N ARG A 67 -1.73 1.45 -7.51
CA ARG A 67 -3.01 2.02 -7.02
C ARG A 67 -3.30 3.45 -7.44
N GLN A 68 -2.65 3.92 -8.49
CA GLN A 68 -2.98 5.18 -9.13
C GLN A 68 -3.86 4.98 -10.36
N SER A 69 -4.52 6.06 -10.77
CA SER A 69 -5.25 6.12 -12.03
C SER A 69 -4.99 7.45 -12.72
N ILE A 70 -5.01 7.45 -14.04
CA ILE A 70 -4.89 8.63 -14.86
C ILE A 70 -6.00 8.62 -15.92
N GLU A 71 -6.74 9.71 -16.02
CA GLU A 71 -7.64 9.93 -17.13
C GLU A 71 -6.83 10.54 -18.28
N ILE A 72 -6.98 10.00 -19.47
CA ILE A 72 -6.29 10.44 -20.67
C ILE A 72 -7.28 10.73 -21.79
N GLU A 73 -7.03 11.78 -22.53
CA GLU A 73 -7.81 12.18 -23.70
C GLU A 73 -6.85 12.41 -24.87
N PRO A 74 -6.80 11.52 -25.87
CA PRO A 74 -5.92 11.67 -27.02
C PRO A 74 -6.25 12.93 -27.84
N ILE A 75 -5.28 13.81 -28.05
CA ILE A 75 -5.41 14.98 -28.91
C ILE A 75 -5.22 14.57 -30.40
N ARG A 76 -4.40 13.53 -30.62
CA ARG A 76 -4.06 12.97 -31.94
C ARG A 76 -3.94 11.47 -31.79
N LYS A 77 -3.94 10.74 -32.92
CA LYS A 77 -3.59 9.31 -32.92
C LYS A 77 -2.31 9.10 -32.16
N ILE A 78 -2.38 8.28 -31.12
CA ILE A 78 -1.30 8.06 -30.18
C ILE A 78 -0.76 6.63 -30.33
N GLU A 79 0.56 6.51 -30.19
CA GLU A 79 1.25 5.23 -30.08
C GLU A 79 2.12 5.30 -28.83
N TRP A 80 1.97 4.34 -27.92
CA TRP A 80 2.80 4.25 -26.72
C TRP A 80 3.36 2.85 -26.50
N ILE A 81 4.39 2.77 -25.70
CA ILE A 81 4.90 1.52 -25.14
C ILE A 81 4.50 1.49 -23.67
N GLN A 82 3.74 0.47 -23.27
CA GLN A 82 3.34 0.25 -21.90
C GLN A 82 4.16 -0.89 -21.28
N ILE A 83 4.72 -0.65 -20.10
CA ILE A 83 5.40 -1.65 -19.30
C ILE A 83 4.68 -1.76 -17.95
N LYS A 84 4.34 -2.97 -17.55
CA LYS A 84 3.81 -3.27 -16.22
C LYS A 84 4.86 -4.03 -15.42
N LEU A 85 5.19 -3.50 -14.25
CA LEU A 85 6.16 -4.06 -13.31
C LEU A 85 5.51 -4.26 -11.94
N THR A 86 6.03 -5.20 -11.15
CA THR A 86 5.66 -5.34 -9.74
C THR A 86 6.88 -5.31 -8.85
N GLY A 87 6.67 -5.04 -7.57
CA GLY A 87 7.71 -5.06 -6.55
C GLY A 87 8.40 -3.73 -6.27
N ILE A 88 8.12 -2.69 -7.06
CA ILE A 88 8.72 -1.36 -6.89
C ILE A 88 7.73 -0.23 -7.09
N LEU A 89 8.08 0.94 -6.55
CA LEU A 89 7.44 2.22 -6.81
C LEU A 89 8.49 3.33 -6.85
N PHE A 90 8.15 4.45 -7.48
CA PHE A 90 8.96 5.65 -7.51
C PHE A 90 8.51 6.67 -6.47
N THR A 91 9.46 7.40 -5.90
CA THR A 91 9.20 8.52 -4.99
C THR A 91 10.11 9.68 -5.34
N SER A 92 9.70 10.92 -5.07
CA SER A 92 10.60 12.07 -5.13
C SER A 92 11.62 12.01 -3.99
N SER A 93 12.85 12.38 -4.27
CA SER A 93 13.89 12.54 -3.25
C SER A 93 13.70 13.80 -2.41
N LEU A 94 12.90 14.75 -2.89
CA LEU A 94 12.69 16.07 -2.29
C LEU A 94 11.43 16.18 -1.46
N GLU A 95 10.43 15.35 -1.69
CA GLU A 95 9.12 15.45 -1.06
C GLU A 95 8.81 14.24 -0.18
N ILE A 96 8.37 14.51 1.04
CA ILE A 96 7.83 13.50 1.95
C ILE A 96 6.40 13.16 1.48
N ASN A 97 6.10 11.87 1.25
CA ASN A 97 4.80 11.35 0.76
C ASN A 97 4.50 11.58 -0.74
N SER A 98 5.52 11.63 -1.59
CA SER A 98 5.38 11.73 -3.05
C SER A 98 4.88 10.45 -3.75
N GLU A 99 4.43 9.46 -2.99
CA GLU A 99 4.04 8.14 -3.50
C GLU A 99 2.76 8.18 -4.36
N ASN A 100 1.88 9.16 -4.11
CA ASN A 100 0.68 9.41 -4.92
C ASN A 100 0.92 10.37 -6.10
N GLN A 101 2.14 10.85 -6.26
CA GLN A 101 2.48 11.80 -7.32
C GLN A 101 2.64 11.09 -8.67
N LEU A 102 2.09 11.70 -9.72
CA LEU A 102 2.35 11.31 -11.09
C LEU A 102 3.70 11.89 -11.53
N PHE A 103 4.59 11.05 -12.07
CA PHE A 103 5.84 11.53 -12.63
C PHE A 103 5.79 11.51 -14.14
N ILE A 104 6.18 12.63 -14.77
CA ILE A 104 6.29 12.77 -16.21
C ILE A 104 7.71 13.22 -16.54
N ILE A 105 8.42 12.43 -17.32
CA ILE A 105 9.83 12.61 -17.64
C ILE A 105 9.99 12.71 -19.16
N SER A 106 10.65 13.76 -19.65
CA SER A 106 10.93 13.91 -21.09
C SER A 106 12.25 13.26 -21.47
N ASP A 107 12.22 12.26 -22.35
CA ASP A 107 13.37 11.59 -22.94
C ASP A 107 14.01 12.42 -24.08
N THR A 108 14.73 13.47 -23.70
CA THR A 108 15.36 14.39 -24.66
C THR A 108 16.44 13.68 -25.48
N SER A 109 17.18 12.76 -24.91
CA SER A 109 18.25 11.99 -25.56
C SER A 109 17.76 10.83 -26.42
N GLN A 110 16.49 10.46 -26.33
CA GLN A 110 15.90 9.27 -26.93
C GLN A 110 16.53 7.93 -26.47
N THR A 111 17.25 7.94 -25.37
CA THR A 111 17.91 6.73 -24.83
C THR A 111 16.89 5.75 -24.28
N LEU A 112 15.86 6.25 -23.59
CA LEU A 112 14.77 5.39 -23.12
C LEU A 112 14.07 4.68 -24.27
N LYS A 113 13.81 5.43 -25.37
CA LYS A 113 13.22 4.84 -26.57
C LYS A 113 14.04 3.66 -27.10
N GLN A 114 15.35 3.80 -27.19
CA GLN A 114 16.23 2.74 -27.70
C GLN A 114 16.16 1.47 -26.84
N TYR A 115 16.19 1.61 -25.49
CA TYR A 115 16.04 0.47 -24.58
C TYR A 115 14.68 -0.20 -24.71
N LEU A 116 13.61 0.59 -24.88
CA LEU A 116 12.25 0.07 -25.02
C LEU A 116 12.01 -0.63 -26.35
N ASP A 117 12.55 -0.09 -27.45
CA ASP A 117 12.48 -0.72 -28.77
C ASP A 117 13.20 -2.07 -28.77
N LEU A 118 14.40 -2.13 -28.18
CA LEU A 118 15.14 -3.40 -28.01
C LEU A 118 14.38 -4.41 -27.16
N ALA A 119 13.75 -3.94 -26.08
CA ALA A 119 12.95 -4.80 -25.21
C ALA A 119 11.71 -5.38 -25.91
N LEU A 120 11.05 -4.61 -26.79
CA LEU A 120 9.95 -5.11 -27.61
C LEU A 120 10.41 -6.16 -28.60
N ILE A 121 11.54 -5.92 -29.31
CA ILE A 121 12.14 -6.88 -30.25
C ILE A 121 12.46 -8.18 -29.53
N GLU A 122 13.11 -8.11 -28.37
CA GLU A 122 13.51 -9.29 -27.61
C GLU A 122 12.31 -10.09 -27.10
N LYS A 123 11.22 -9.41 -26.70
CA LYS A 123 9.96 -10.05 -26.33
C LYS A 123 9.32 -10.82 -27.50
N GLU A 124 9.30 -10.22 -28.69
CA GLU A 124 8.69 -10.83 -29.88
C GLU A 124 9.44 -12.06 -30.36
N GLN A 125 10.76 -11.99 -30.38
CA GLN A 125 11.62 -13.04 -30.93
C GLN A 125 11.72 -14.29 -30.04
N ARG A 126 11.56 -14.15 -28.73
CA ARG A 126 11.58 -15.25 -27.73
C ARG A 126 12.76 -16.21 -27.86
N PHE A 127 13.95 -15.70 -28.15
CA PHE A 127 15.16 -16.52 -28.22
C PHE A 127 15.55 -17.07 -26.85
N ARG A 128 16.40 -18.10 -26.85
CA ARG A 128 17.00 -18.62 -25.61
C ARG A 128 17.81 -17.50 -24.94
N GLY A 129 17.42 -17.12 -23.73
CA GLY A 129 18.04 -16.03 -22.96
C GLY A 129 17.35 -14.67 -23.09
N SER A 130 16.27 -14.53 -23.87
CA SER A 130 15.47 -13.29 -23.98
C SER A 130 15.05 -12.72 -22.63
N GLU A 131 14.68 -13.56 -21.66
CA GLU A 131 14.31 -13.11 -20.31
C GLU A 131 15.46 -12.40 -19.60
N ILE A 132 16.71 -12.86 -19.81
CA ILE A 132 17.90 -12.24 -19.22
C ILE A 132 18.14 -10.87 -19.86
N ILE A 133 18.04 -10.78 -21.19
CA ILE A 133 18.23 -9.53 -21.93
C ILE A 133 17.15 -8.54 -21.56
N LEU A 134 15.87 -8.94 -21.54
CA LEU A 134 14.76 -8.12 -21.11
C LEU A 134 14.97 -7.55 -19.70
N LYS A 135 15.39 -8.38 -18.76
CA LYS A 135 15.70 -7.94 -17.41
C LYS A 135 16.79 -6.87 -17.39
N LYS A 136 17.87 -7.06 -18.18
CA LYS A 136 18.98 -6.09 -18.26
C LYS A 136 18.57 -4.78 -18.92
N LEU A 137 17.76 -4.83 -19.97
CA LEU A 137 17.21 -3.62 -20.61
C LEU A 137 16.33 -2.83 -19.65
N LEU A 138 15.48 -3.49 -18.87
CA LEU A 138 14.67 -2.85 -17.84
C LEU A 138 15.53 -2.24 -16.71
N GLU A 139 16.60 -2.91 -16.29
CA GLU A 139 17.57 -2.34 -15.35
C GLU A 139 18.18 -1.04 -15.93
N CYS A 140 18.55 -1.03 -17.23
CA CYS A 140 19.04 0.17 -17.92
C CYS A 140 17.99 1.31 -17.93
N VAL A 141 16.72 1.00 -18.21
CA VAL A 141 15.60 1.96 -18.15
C VAL A 141 15.50 2.58 -16.76
N MET A 142 15.51 1.76 -15.71
CA MET A 142 15.44 2.24 -14.32
C MET A 142 16.63 3.15 -13.98
N VAL A 143 17.84 2.73 -14.31
CA VAL A 143 19.06 3.55 -14.08
C VAL A 143 18.96 4.89 -14.81
N HIS A 144 18.47 4.88 -16.04
CA HIS A 144 18.31 6.11 -16.82
C HIS A 144 17.30 7.06 -16.20
N ILE A 145 16.16 6.55 -15.72
CA ILE A 145 15.15 7.34 -15.01
C ILE A 145 15.76 7.97 -13.75
N LEU A 146 16.48 7.19 -12.93
CA LEU A 146 17.05 7.65 -11.68
C LEU A 146 18.21 8.64 -11.86
N ARG A 147 18.98 8.51 -12.94
CA ARG A 147 20.16 9.35 -13.19
C ARG A 147 19.84 10.80 -13.48
N ASN A 148 18.76 11.05 -14.18
CA ASN A 148 18.40 12.37 -14.72
C ASN A 148 17.28 13.06 -13.93
N ASN A 149 16.76 12.42 -12.88
CA ASN A 149 15.62 12.92 -12.13
C ASN A 149 15.86 12.71 -10.63
N GLU A 150 15.31 13.60 -9.83
CA GLU A 150 15.37 13.50 -8.37
C GLU A 150 14.38 12.45 -7.84
N LEU A 151 14.45 11.25 -8.42
CA LEU A 151 13.61 10.12 -8.08
C LEU A 151 14.40 9.05 -7.33
N SER A 152 13.69 8.34 -6.50
CA SER A 152 14.17 7.16 -5.77
C SER A 152 13.24 5.98 -6.04
N ILE A 153 13.76 4.77 -5.98
CA ILE A 153 12.96 3.55 -6.05
C ILE A 153 12.81 2.98 -4.64
N LYS A 154 11.58 2.66 -4.25
CA LYS A 154 11.26 1.90 -3.05
C LYS A 154 10.69 0.53 -3.41
N ASP A 155 10.81 -0.42 -2.51
CA ASP A 155 10.14 -1.72 -2.63
C ASP A 155 8.64 -1.52 -2.37
N SER A 156 7.80 -1.72 -3.39
CA SER A 156 6.35 -1.58 -3.26
C SER A 156 5.72 -2.67 -2.39
N SER A 157 6.44 -3.79 -2.19
CA SER A 157 5.97 -4.85 -1.29
C SER A 157 5.90 -4.38 0.17
N ILE A 158 6.64 -3.33 0.53
CA ILE A 158 6.59 -2.71 1.86
C ILE A 158 5.30 -1.89 2.01
N GLN A 159 4.86 -1.19 0.97
CA GLN A 159 3.63 -0.38 0.99
C GLN A 159 2.35 -1.20 0.94
N VAL A 160 2.30 -2.20 0.06
CA VAL A 160 1.21 -3.19 0.06
C VAL A 160 1.05 -3.76 1.47
N LYS A 161 2.17 -4.06 2.14
CA LYS A 161 2.22 -4.57 3.51
C LYS A 161 1.70 -3.56 4.56
N HIS A 162 1.95 -2.26 4.40
CA HIS A 162 1.42 -1.24 5.33
C HIS A 162 -0.10 -1.13 5.22
N ASN A 163 -0.64 -1.07 4.01
CA ASN A 163 -2.08 -0.98 3.80
C ASN A 163 -2.84 -2.21 4.31
N GLU A 164 -2.29 -3.41 4.11
CA GLU A 164 -2.88 -4.65 4.62
C GLU A 164 -2.98 -4.65 6.14
N ILE A 165 -1.95 -4.16 6.83
CA ILE A 165 -1.96 -4.06 8.29
C ILE A 165 -2.92 -2.97 8.77
N GLU A 166 -3.00 -1.82 8.10
CA GLU A 166 -3.97 -0.77 8.40
C GLU A 166 -5.42 -1.26 8.22
N ILE A 167 -5.70 -1.99 7.13
CA ILE A 167 -7.00 -2.62 6.89
C ILE A 167 -7.36 -3.58 8.03
N ILE A 168 -6.42 -4.43 8.46
CA ILE A 168 -6.64 -5.36 9.56
C ILE A 168 -6.85 -4.60 10.88
N GLN A 169 -6.05 -3.59 11.17
CA GLN A 169 -6.23 -2.77 12.38
C GLN A 169 -7.60 -2.11 12.41
N GLN A 170 -8.05 -1.55 11.28
CA GLN A 170 -9.36 -0.94 11.18
C GLN A 170 -10.47 -1.99 11.33
N TYR A 171 -10.35 -3.11 10.65
CA TYR A 171 -11.30 -4.22 10.76
C TYR A 171 -11.42 -4.74 12.19
N ILE A 172 -10.30 -4.88 12.90
CA ILE A 172 -10.29 -5.25 14.32
C ILE A 172 -11.02 -4.20 15.17
N ARG A 173 -10.73 -2.90 14.97
CA ARG A 173 -11.42 -1.82 15.70
C ARG A 173 -12.92 -1.80 15.47
N ASP A 174 -13.37 -2.11 14.27
CA ASP A 174 -14.80 -2.08 13.91
C ASP A 174 -15.55 -3.36 14.35
N ASN A 175 -14.82 -4.47 14.56
CA ASN A 175 -15.42 -5.78 14.81
C ASN A 175 -14.89 -6.48 16.09
N PHE A 176 -14.24 -5.76 17.00
CA PHE A 176 -13.57 -6.34 18.17
C PHE A 176 -14.48 -7.19 19.07
N SER A 177 -15.76 -6.85 19.14
CA SER A 177 -16.75 -7.58 19.94
C SER A 177 -17.12 -8.95 19.37
N LYS A 178 -16.86 -9.18 18.08
CA LYS A 178 -17.15 -10.45 17.40
C LYS A 178 -16.03 -11.47 17.63
N LYS A 179 -16.33 -12.74 17.33
CA LYS A 179 -15.30 -13.77 17.24
C LYS A 179 -14.45 -13.53 16.00
N LEU A 180 -13.22 -13.13 16.20
CA LEU A 180 -12.22 -12.96 15.12
C LEU A 180 -11.11 -13.98 15.32
N THR A 181 -10.75 -14.65 14.23
CA THR A 181 -9.64 -15.60 14.17
C THR A 181 -8.52 -15.09 13.27
N LEU A 182 -7.35 -15.69 13.37
CA LEU A 182 -6.24 -15.41 12.46
C LEU A 182 -6.56 -15.78 11.02
N ASP A 183 -7.37 -16.81 10.82
CA ASP A 183 -7.79 -17.23 9.49
C ASP A 183 -8.72 -16.17 8.87
N ASP A 184 -9.70 -15.63 9.60
CA ASP A 184 -10.57 -14.53 9.14
C ASP A 184 -9.73 -13.30 8.72
N LEU A 185 -8.74 -12.92 9.51
CA LEU A 185 -7.88 -11.76 9.23
C LEU A 185 -6.93 -12.01 8.04
N SER A 186 -6.47 -13.25 7.85
CA SER A 186 -5.60 -13.61 6.74
C SER A 186 -6.37 -13.68 5.42
N GLU A 187 -7.61 -14.16 5.44
CA GLU A 187 -8.50 -14.18 4.28
C GLU A 187 -8.90 -12.75 3.84
N LEU A 188 -9.16 -11.85 4.79
CA LEU A 188 -9.53 -10.46 4.51
C LEU A 188 -8.53 -9.75 3.59
N VAL A 189 -7.24 -10.03 3.74
CA VAL A 189 -6.15 -9.41 2.97
C VAL A 189 -5.44 -10.39 2.04
N ASN A 190 -6.00 -11.61 1.90
CA ASN A 190 -5.49 -12.68 1.02
C ASN A 190 -3.99 -12.97 1.18
N ILE A 191 -3.53 -13.07 2.42
CA ILE A 191 -2.15 -13.44 2.76
C ILE A 191 -2.08 -14.64 3.71
N ASN A 192 -0.96 -15.35 3.68
CA ASN A 192 -0.75 -16.48 4.58
C ASN A 192 -0.69 -16.03 6.04
N LYS A 193 -1.38 -16.75 6.96
CA LYS A 193 -1.47 -16.42 8.39
C LYS A 193 -0.13 -16.29 9.11
N TYR A 194 0.86 -17.10 8.79
CA TYR A 194 2.19 -17.01 9.42
C TYR A 194 2.94 -15.76 8.96
N TYR A 195 2.76 -15.41 7.69
CA TYR A 195 3.30 -14.19 7.13
C TYR A 195 2.60 -12.96 7.74
N LEU A 196 1.27 -12.99 7.90
CA LEU A 196 0.49 -11.96 8.57
C LEU A 196 1.01 -11.69 9.99
N ILE A 197 1.17 -12.73 10.82
CA ILE A 197 1.67 -12.58 12.19
C ILE A 197 3.01 -11.83 12.20
N ARG A 198 3.95 -12.27 11.36
CA ARG A 198 5.29 -11.66 11.29
C ARG A 198 5.22 -10.19 10.87
N LEU A 199 4.44 -9.91 9.83
CA LEU A 199 4.30 -8.58 9.27
C LEU A 199 3.61 -7.62 10.24
N PHE A 200 2.50 -8.05 10.83
CA PHE A 200 1.73 -7.27 11.80
C PHE A 200 2.58 -6.94 13.04
N LYS A 201 3.32 -7.94 13.55
CA LYS A 201 4.23 -7.73 14.69
C LYS A 201 5.39 -6.79 14.36
N GLN A 202 5.91 -6.85 13.14
CA GLN A 202 6.99 -5.95 12.68
C GLN A 202 6.52 -4.48 12.66
N GLN A 203 5.26 -4.22 12.31
CA GLN A 203 4.73 -2.86 12.17
C GLN A 203 4.10 -2.31 13.45
N THR A 204 3.43 -3.16 14.22
CA THR A 204 2.65 -2.73 15.40
C THR A 204 3.30 -3.09 16.74
N GLY A 205 4.32 -3.94 16.71
CA GLY A 205 4.92 -4.52 17.93
C GLY A 205 4.13 -5.68 18.53
N LEU A 206 2.88 -5.92 18.09
CA LEU A 206 1.96 -6.93 18.63
C LEU A 206 1.60 -7.97 17.57
N SER A 207 1.18 -9.17 17.98
CA SER A 207 0.49 -10.07 17.06
C SER A 207 -0.94 -9.55 16.78
N PRO A 208 -1.61 -9.97 15.68
CA PRO A 208 -2.99 -9.55 15.39
C PRO A 208 -3.96 -9.88 16.53
N ILE A 209 -3.79 -11.02 17.17
CA ILE A 209 -4.65 -11.46 18.31
C ILE A 209 -4.34 -10.66 19.58
N ASP A 210 -3.08 -10.36 19.86
CA ASP A 210 -2.71 -9.50 20.99
C ASP A 210 -3.24 -8.07 20.78
N TYR A 211 -3.21 -7.58 19.56
CA TYR A 211 -3.80 -6.29 19.19
C TYR A 211 -5.33 -6.29 19.39
N LEU A 212 -6.04 -7.35 18.99
CA LEU A 212 -7.46 -7.52 19.27
C LEU A 212 -7.75 -7.48 20.77
N ILE A 213 -6.95 -8.20 21.56
CA ILE A 213 -7.08 -8.19 23.02
C ILE A 213 -6.85 -6.77 23.58
N HIS A 214 -5.84 -6.07 23.09
CA HIS A 214 -5.57 -4.69 23.49
C HIS A 214 -6.76 -3.75 23.20
N VAL A 215 -7.35 -3.82 22.01
CA VAL A 215 -8.55 -3.04 21.65
C VAL A 215 -9.73 -3.36 22.57
N ARG A 216 -9.97 -4.65 22.86
CA ARG A 216 -11.03 -5.08 23.78
C ARG A 216 -10.85 -4.54 25.19
N LEU A 217 -9.62 -4.57 25.70
CA LEU A 217 -9.31 -4.04 27.02
C LEU A 217 -9.48 -2.52 27.08
N ALA A 218 -9.06 -1.80 26.07
CA ALA A 218 -9.24 -0.34 26.00
C ALA A 218 -10.74 0.05 25.99
N GLU A 219 -11.59 -0.69 25.28
CA GLU A 219 -13.04 -0.47 25.31
C GLU A 219 -13.66 -0.88 26.67
N ALA A 220 -13.16 -1.96 27.29
CA ALA A 220 -13.60 -2.34 28.61
C ALA A 220 -13.26 -1.28 29.68
N GLU A 221 -12.10 -0.64 29.58
CA GLU A 221 -11.71 0.47 30.47
C GLU A 221 -12.68 1.64 30.38
N LYS A 222 -13.09 2.04 29.16
CA LYS A 222 -14.10 3.08 28.95
C LYS A 222 -15.43 2.72 29.59
N LEU A 223 -15.89 1.47 29.38
CA LEU A 223 -17.16 1.01 29.97
C LEU A 223 -17.09 0.91 31.48
N LEU A 224 -15.96 0.46 32.06
CA LEU A 224 -15.75 0.40 33.49
C LEU A 224 -15.74 1.80 34.14
N ALA A 225 -15.15 2.79 33.45
CA ALA A 225 -15.05 4.15 33.95
C ALA A 225 -16.36 4.94 33.87
N HIS A 226 -17.17 4.69 32.82
CA HIS A 226 -18.31 5.54 32.49
C HIS A 226 -19.68 4.85 32.54
N SER A 227 -19.76 3.61 33.02
CA SER A 227 -21.03 2.88 33.14
C SER A 227 -21.13 2.02 34.41
N ASN A 228 -22.39 1.75 34.80
CA ASN A 228 -22.73 0.86 35.89
C ASN A 228 -22.98 -0.60 35.43
N VAL A 229 -22.64 -0.92 34.19
CA VAL A 229 -22.81 -2.25 33.62
C VAL A 229 -21.94 -3.26 34.39
N THR A 230 -22.47 -4.46 34.67
CA THR A 230 -21.74 -5.47 35.44
C THR A 230 -20.46 -5.92 34.70
N VAL A 231 -19.43 -6.30 35.45
CA VAL A 231 -18.15 -6.79 34.90
C VAL A 231 -18.36 -7.95 33.93
N SER A 232 -19.28 -8.88 34.29
CA SER A 232 -19.64 -10.00 33.40
C SER A 232 -20.22 -9.51 32.06
N LYS A 233 -21.15 -8.56 32.12
CA LYS A 233 -21.77 -8.01 30.89
C LYS A 233 -20.77 -7.22 30.05
N ILE A 234 -19.84 -6.48 30.68
CA ILE A 234 -18.75 -5.79 29.96
C ILE A 234 -17.87 -6.83 29.25
N SER A 235 -17.50 -7.94 29.93
CA SER A 235 -16.75 -9.03 29.30
C SER A 235 -17.41 -9.52 28.01
N ASP A 236 -18.74 -9.74 28.04
CA ASP A 236 -19.50 -10.19 26.86
C ASP A 236 -19.53 -9.09 25.77
N MET A 237 -19.78 -7.83 26.15
CA MET A 237 -19.86 -6.70 25.21
C MET A 237 -18.54 -6.46 24.45
N VAL A 238 -17.41 -6.67 25.10
CA VAL A 238 -16.10 -6.49 24.47
C VAL A 238 -15.56 -7.75 23.81
N GLY A 239 -16.36 -8.84 23.78
CA GLY A 239 -16.08 -10.03 22.99
C GLY A 239 -15.19 -11.07 23.67
N PHE A 240 -15.08 -11.07 25.02
CA PHE A 240 -14.47 -12.20 25.74
C PHE A 240 -15.49 -13.30 25.95
N HIS A 241 -15.11 -14.55 25.67
CA HIS A 241 -15.97 -15.72 25.84
C HIS A 241 -16.16 -16.15 27.29
N SER A 242 -15.35 -15.64 28.24
CA SER A 242 -15.37 -16.01 29.65
C SER A 242 -15.03 -14.80 30.51
N PRO A 243 -15.90 -14.44 31.48
CA PRO A 243 -15.62 -13.40 32.49
C PRO A 243 -14.34 -13.66 33.29
N SER A 244 -14.01 -14.93 33.54
CA SER A 244 -12.78 -15.31 34.24
C SER A 244 -11.54 -15.03 33.42
N HIS A 245 -11.57 -15.34 32.12
CA HIS A 245 -10.48 -15.01 31.18
C HIS A 245 -10.32 -13.50 31.03
N PHE A 246 -11.43 -12.78 30.87
CA PHE A 246 -11.44 -11.31 30.85
C PHE A 246 -10.75 -10.72 32.08
N SER A 247 -11.21 -11.14 33.31
CA SER A 247 -10.71 -10.59 34.56
C SER A 247 -9.21 -10.85 34.75
N LYS A 248 -8.73 -12.03 34.34
CA LYS A 248 -7.31 -12.39 34.38
C LYS A 248 -6.50 -11.51 33.41
N THR A 249 -6.91 -11.46 32.15
CA THR A 249 -6.20 -10.68 31.10
C THR A 249 -6.20 -9.17 31.43
N PHE A 250 -7.33 -8.65 31.92
CA PHE A 250 -7.43 -7.26 32.37
C PHE A 250 -6.48 -6.95 33.53
N LYS A 251 -6.39 -7.87 34.53
CA LYS A 251 -5.47 -7.69 35.66
C LYS A 251 -4.01 -7.75 35.23
N GLU A 252 -3.65 -8.61 34.27
CA GLU A 252 -2.30 -8.70 33.73
C GLU A 252 -1.90 -7.40 32.98
N SER A 253 -2.82 -6.82 32.22
CA SER A 253 -2.58 -5.59 31.47
C SER A 253 -2.59 -4.33 32.34
N ASN A 254 -3.59 -4.21 33.25
CA ASN A 254 -3.86 -2.98 34.02
C ASN A 254 -3.34 -3.04 35.47
N HIS A 255 -2.67 -4.12 35.88
CA HIS A 255 -2.14 -4.33 37.22
C HIS A 255 -3.20 -4.24 38.36
N CYS A 256 -4.50 -4.28 38.01
CA CYS A 256 -5.61 -4.31 38.95
C CYS A 256 -6.84 -4.99 38.34
N THR A 257 -7.74 -5.46 39.21
CA THR A 257 -8.97 -6.14 38.76
C THR A 257 -9.94 -5.11 38.11
N PRO A 258 -10.85 -5.56 37.23
CA PRO A 258 -11.88 -4.69 36.65
C PRO A 258 -12.72 -3.95 37.72
N SER A 259 -13.08 -4.62 38.80
CA SER A 259 -13.84 -4.02 39.92
C SER A 259 -13.03 -2.97 40.65
N THR A 260 -11.72 -3.21 40.86
CA THR A 260 -10.82 -2.23 41.49
C THR A 260 -10.61 -1.01 40.56
N TYR A 261 -10.48 -1.24 39.25
CA TYR A 261 -10.37 -0.19 38.25
C TYR A 261 -11.59 0.73 38.28
N ARG A 262 -12.81 0.16 38.28
CA ARG A 262 -14.06 0.92 38.39
C ARG A 262 -14.10 1.81 39.64
N LYS A 263 -13.77 1.24 40.81
CA LYS A 263 -13.76 2.01 42.07
C LYS A 263 -12.82 3.19 42.04
N ARG A 264 -11.63 3.05 41.43
CA ARG A 264 -10.65 4.13 41.29
C ARG A 264 -11.16 5.27 40.42
N TYR A 265 -11.95 4.98 39.39
CA TYR A 265 -12.50 6.00 38.49
C TYR A 265 -13.80 6.62 39.05
N ALA A 266 -14.63 5.89 39.76
CA ALA A 266 -15.81 6.44 40.45
C ALA A 266 -15.41 7.48 41.49
N SER A 267 -14.40 7.21 42.32
CA SER A 267 -13.90 8.16 43.31
C SER A 267 -13.20 9.40 42.73
N LYS A 268 -12.71 9.35 41.49
CA LYS A 268 -12.14 10.54 40.82
C LYS A 268 -13.23 11.51 40.31
N ASN A 269 -14.36 10.98 39.88
CA ASN A 269 -15.46 11.83 39.39
C ASN A 269 -16.20 12.56 40.52
N GLU A 270 -16.31 11.93 41.71
CA GLU A 270 -16.87 12.60 42.90
C GLU A 270 -16.00 13.76 43.43
N SER A 271 -14.68 13.70 43.14
CA SER A 271 -13.76 14.76 43.57
C SER A 271 -13.71 15.98 42.61
N THR A 272 -14.33 15.89 41.44
CA THR A 272 -14.32 16.98 40.42
C THR A 272 -15.64 17.77 40.38
N GLU A 273 -16.70 17.33 41.10
CA GLU A 273 -17.97 18.05 41.22
C GLU A 273 -18.07 18.97 42.47
N ILE A 274 -16.98 19.13 43.22
CA ILE A 274 -16.92 20.01 44.38
C ILE A 274 -15.84 21.10 44.13
N VAL A 275 -16.04 21.95 43.11
CA VAL A 275 -15.41 23.28 43.02
C VAL A 275 -16.37 24.26 42.33
#